data_227c76bfb600eca2676563203d9c2e7e
#
_entry.id   227c76bfb600eca2676563203d9c2e7e
#
_cell.length_a   1.000
_cell.length_b   1.000
_cell.length_c   1.000
_cell.angle_alpha   90.00
_cell.angle_beta   90.00
_cell.angle_gamma   90.00
#
_symmetry.space_group_name_H-M   'P 1'
#
loop_
_entity.id
_entity.type
_entity.pdbx_description
1 polymer ?
#
loop_
_entity_poly.entity_id
_entity_poly.type
_entity_poly.pdbx_seq_one_letter_code
_entity_poly.pdbx_strand_id
1 'polypeptide(L)'
;FLYGLGASVGSLALTSLLRAEEAGLKPHKGHHSAPAKRCIFLMMEGGPSHIDTFDPKPELTRRHLQAFNRGGEQESAMSSGKRYFVQSPFEFIKAGQSGADICTEWVHLKEMVDDMCFYRGAQVESVNHPTACYHVNTGNRFGGDPAVGSWVTYGLGSQNQNLPGFVVLPRTSYPQGGAANWSNGYLPAHFQGTPLRPQGSPILDLNPPEGVTRNRQRANLDLLAKLNGKHLATREGRTDLEARMASYELAYRMQMEVPGILDFD
;
A
#
# COMPACT_ATOMS: atom_id res chain seq x y z
N PHE A 1 -14.12 -37.17 5.02
CA PHE A 1 -13.58 -35.89 5.48
C PHE A 1 -13.73 -34.78 4.43
N LEU A 2 -13.50 -35.08 3.16
CA LEU A 2 -13.63 -34.10 2.05
C LEU A 2 -15.10 -33.73 1.71
N TYR A 3 -16.06 -34.60 1.99
CA TYR A 3 -17.48 -34.31 1.76
C TYR A 3 -18.10 -33.27 2.70
N GLY A 4 -17.53 -33.04 3.89
CA GLY A 4 -17.98 -32.04 4.84
C GLY A 4 -17.43 -30.62 4.56
N LEU A 5 -16.37 -30.46 3.77
CA LEU A 5 -15.76 -29.18 3.42
C LEU A 5 -16.54 -28.40 2.34
N GLY A 6 -17.41 -29.09 1.59
CA GLY A 6 -18.17 -28.49 0.48
C GLY A 6 -19.18 -27.41 0.86
N ALA A 7 -19.56 -27.30 2.14
CA ALA A 7 -20.52 -26.33 2.63
C ALA A 7 -19.98 -25.42 3.77
N SER A 8 -18.67 -25.41 4.00
CA SER A 8 -18.04 -24.63 5.06
C SER A 8 -17.62 -23.23 4.58
N VAL A 9 -17.44 -22.29 5.52
CA VAL A 9 -16.88 -20.95 5.24
C VAL A 9 -15.53 -21.07 4.53
N GLY A 10 -14.75 -22.12 4.80
CA GLY A 10 -13.49 -22.40 4.13
C GLY A 10 -13.63 -22.68 2.63
N SER A 11 -14.70 -23.37 2.19
CA SER A 11 -14.92 -23.61 0.74
C SER A 11 -15.33 -22.33 0.00
N LEU A 12 -16.11 -21.46 0.66
CA LEU A 12 -16.46 -20.16 0.09
C LEU A 12 -15.21 -19.28 -0.04
N ALA A 13 -14.37 -19.25 0.98
CA ALA A 13 -13.10 -18.52 0.95
C ALA A 13 -12.17 -19.07 -0.14
N LEU A 14 -12.00 -20.40 -0.22
CA LEU A 14 -11.17 -21.04 -1.24
C LEU A 14 -11.72 -20.78 -2.67
N THR A 15 -13.03 -20.86 -2.87
CA THR A 15 -13.65 -20.57 -4.17
C THR A 15 -13.46 -19.10 -4.55
N SER A 16 -13.52 -18.16 -3.61
CA SER A 16 -13.24 -16.75 -3.87
C SER A 16 -11.78 -16.52 -4.24
N LEU A 17 -10.86 -17.19 -3.56
CA LEU A 17 -9.42 -17.11 -3.85
C LEU A 17 -9.10 -17.67 -5.25
N LEU A 18 -9.63 -18.84 -5.59
CA LEU A 18 -9.43 -19.45 -6.90
C LEU A 18 -10.00 -18.59 -8.04
N ARG A 19 -11.18 -18.00 -7.84
CA ARG A 19 -11.76 -17.07 -8.82
C ARG A 19 -10.93 -15.79 -8.99
N ALA A 20 -10.38 -15.26 -7.90
CA ALA A 20 -9.51 -14.09 -7.95
C ALA A 20 -8.21 -14.40 -8.72
N GLU A 21 -7.65 -15.57 -8.53
CA GLU A 21 -6.46 -16.05 -9.25
C GLU A 21 -6.72 -16.22 -10.75
N GLU A 22 -7.83 -16.84 -11.14
CA GLU A 22 -8.23 -17.03 -12.54
C GLU A 22 -8.53 -15.70 -13.27
N ALA A 23 -9.15 -14.75 -12.58
CA ALA A 23 -9.52 -13.46 -13.16
C ALA A 23 -8.32 -12.50 -13.29
N GLY A 24 -7.23 -12.73 -12.55
CA GLY A 24 -6.04 -11.88 -12.57
C GLY A 24 -6.37 -10.41 -12.21
N LEU A 25 -5.99 -9.47 -13.07
CA LEU A 25 -6.25 -8.04 -12.85
C LEU A 25 -7.63 -7.56 -13.31
N LYS A 26 -8.48 -8.42 -13.87
CA LYS A 26 -9.82 -8.00 -14.31
C LYS A 26 -10.70 -7.63 -13.11
N PRO A 27 -11.64 -6.68 -13.28
CA PRO A 27 -12.55 -6.29 -12.21
C PRO A 27 -13.35 -7.47 -11.68
N HIS A 28 -13.46 -7.57 -10.35
CA HIS A 28 -14.24 -8.57 -9.67
C HIS A 28 -15.48 -7.92 -9.03
N LYS A 29 -16.57 -8.64 -8.99
CA LYS A 29 -17.76 -8.21 -8.26
C LYS A 29 -17.52 -8.44 -6.77
N GLY A 30 -17.55 -7.37 -5.99
CA GLY A 30 -17.49 -7.45 -4.54
C GLY A 30 -18.69 -8.17 -3.93
N HIS A 31 -18.54 -8.71 -2.72
CA HIS A 31 -19.63 -9.36 -1.97
C HIS A 31 -20.72 -8.37 -1.55
N HIS A 32 -20.38 -7.09 -1.43
CA HIS A 32 -21.28 -6.01 -1.06
C HIS A 32 -21.20 -4.89 -2.10
N SER A 33 -22.31 -4.14 -2.23
CA SER A 33 -22.28 -2.90 -3.00
C SER A 33 -21.37 -1.89 -2.31
N ALA A 34 -20.33 -1.45 -3.00
CA ALA A 34 -19.40 -0.46 -2.49
C ALA A 34 -19.48 0.81 -3.34
N PRO A 35 -19.74 1.99 -2.74
CA PRO A 35 -19.73 3.26 -3.45
C PRO A 35 -18.32 3.69 -3.85
N ALA A 36 -17.31 3.31 -3.06
CA ALA A 36 -15.92 3.64 -3.31
C ALA A 36 -15.36 2.85 -4.49
N LYS A 37 -14.79 3.55 -5.46
CA LYS A 37 -14.19 2.97 -6.67
C LYS A 37 -12.68 3.05 -6.69
N ARG A 38 -12.09 3.84 -5.81
CA ARG A 38 -10.65 4.10 -5.72
C ARG A 38 -10.25 4.17 -4.26
N CYS A 39 -9.05 3.70 -3.96
CA CYS A 39 -8.45 3.80 -2.63
C CYS A 39 -7.14 4.58 -2.75
N ILE A 40 -6.97 5.62 -1.94
CA ILE A 40 -5.71 6.35 -1.80
C ILE A 40 -5.22 6.10 -0.37
N PHE A 41 -4.07 5.45 -0.23
CA PHE A 41 -3.43 5.19 1.04
C PHE A 41 -2.30 6.19 1.27
N LEU A 42 -2.51 7.15 2.16
CA LEU A 42 -1.54 8.20 2.48
C LEU A 42 -0.70 7.75 3.68
N MET A 43 0.51 7.26 3.42
CA MET A 43 1.45 6.85 4.46
C MET A 43 2.34 8.02 4.87
N MET A 44 2.23 8.42 6.13
CA MET A 44 3.13 9.41 6.73
C MET A 44 4.31 8.69 7.38
N GLU A 45 5.40 8.56 6.62
CA GLU A 45 6.62 7.90 7.06
C GLU A 45 7.22 8.59 8.28
N GLY A 46 7.68 7.80 9.26
CA GLY A 46 8.18 8.29 10.53
C GLY A 46 7.09 8.51 11.58
N GLY A 47 5.83 8.62 11.16
CA GLY A 47 4.64 8.73 11.99
C GLY A 47 4.52 10.06 12.75
N PRO A 48 3.47 10.84 12.51
CA PRO A 48 3.17 11.98 13.35
C PRO A 48 2.79 11.49 14.76
N SER A 49 3.11 12.28 15.78
CA SER A 49 2.71 11.97 17.14
C SER A 49 1.18 12.03 17.26
N HIS A 50 0.53 10.89 17.52
CA HIS A 50 -0.92 10.82 17.64
C HIS A 50 -1.45 11.67 18.82
N ILE A 51 -0.70 11.73 19.92
CA ILE A 51 -1.06 12.53 21.10
C ILE A 51 -0.94 14.04 20.87
N ASP A 52 -0.27 14.44 19.81
CA ASP A 52 -0.11 15.84 19.41
C ASP A 52 -0.99 16.21 18.20
N THR A 53 -1.75 15.27 17.66
CA THR A 53 -2.55 15.48 16.45
C THR A 53 -4.04 15.16 16.60
N PHE A 54 -4.40 13.94 17.02
CA PHE A 54 -5.79 13.44 17.01
C PHE A 54 -6.27 12.83 18.33
N ASP A 55 -5.37 12.65 19.30
CA ASP A 55 -5.66 11.90 20.52
C ASP A 55 -5.08 12.61 21.76
N PRO A 56 -5.61 13.79 22.14
CA PRO A 56 -5.12 14.54 23.27
C PRO A 56 -5.23 13.75 24.56
N LYS A 57 -4.22 13.85 25.40
CA LYS A 57 -4.15 13.16 26.69
C LYS A 57 -4.16 14.17 27.84
N PRO A 58 -5.31 14.46 28.46
CA PRO A 58 -5.41 15.42 29.57
C PRO A 58 -4.46 15.12 30.74
N GLU A 59 -4.16 13.83 30.98
CA GLU A 59 -3.20 13.42 32.00
C GLU A 59 -1.77 13.93 31.73
N LEU A 60 -1.36 14.07 30.48
CA LEU A 60 -0.05 14.64 30.15
C LEU A 60 0.00 16.13 30.52
N THR A 61 -1.10 16.85 30.34
CA THR A 61 -1.21 18.26 30.78
C THR A 61 -1.16 18.36 32.30
N ARG A 62 -1.93 17.51 32.99
CA ARG A 62 -1.96 17.51 34.48
C ARG A 62 -0.61 17.15 35.10
N ARG A 63 0.16 16.28 34.45
CA ARG A 63 1.47 15.82 34.93
C ARG A 63 2.66 16.47 34.26
N HIS A 64 2.44 17.53 33.53
CA HIS A 64 3.50 18.21 32.78
C HIS A 64 4.73 18.49 33.66
N LEU A 65 5.91 18.07 33.17
CA LEU A 65 7.21 18.15 33.83
C LEU A 65 7.36 17.35 35.15
N GLN A 66 6.40 16.54 35.52
CA GLN A 66 6.60 15.56 36.58
C GLN A 66 7.48 14.40 36.10
N ALA A 67 8.37 13.95 36.98
CA ALA A 67 9.24 12.83 36.65
C ALA A 67 8.44 11.53 36.43
N PHE A 68 8.87 10.76 35.45
CA PHE A 68 8.26 9.51 35.04
C PHE A 68 9.26 8.37 35.15
N ASN A 69 8.93 7.34 35.95
CA ASN A 69 9.70 6.11 36.08
C ASN A 69 8.89 4.93 35.55
N ARG A 70 9.45 4.17 34.63
CA ARG A 70 8.81 3.01 34.02
C ARG A 70 8.85 1.73 34.86
N GLY A 71 9.35 1.74 36.07
CA GLY A 71 9.33 0.62 37.00
C GLY A 71 9.46 -0.77 36.37
N GLY A 72 10.67 -1.26 36.15
CA GLY A 72 10.92 -2.67 35.70
C GLY A 72 10.64 -3.01 34.23
N GLU A 73 10.16 -2.10 33.41
CA GLU A 73 10.06 -2.32 31.97
C GLU A 73 11.42 -2.19 31.27
N GLN A 74 11.59 -2.94 30.20
CA GLN A 74 12.80 -2.88 29.37
C GLN A 74 13.13 -1.44 28.99
N GLU A 75 14.40 -1.09 29.19
CA GLU A 75 14.91 0.19 28.75
C GLU A 75 14.73 0.32 27.22
N SER A 76 14.15 1.42 26.78
CA SER A 76 14.14 1.74 25.37
C SER A 76 15.57 1.93 24.89
N ALA A 77 15.89 1.53 23.67
CA ALA A 77 17.18 1.78 23.02
C ALA A 77 17.58 3.27 23.01
N MET A 78 16.63 4.17 23.27
CA MET A 78 16.82 5.60 23.43
C MET A 78 16.77 6.05 24.89
N SER A 79 16.98 5.17 25.85
CA SER A 79 16.96 5.54 27.27
C SER A 79 18.17 6.41 27.60
N SER A 80 17.95 7.69 27.76
CA SER A 80 18.95 8.63 28.25
C SER A 80 18.36 9.49 29.35
N GLY A 81 18.83 9.33 30.57
CA GLY A 81 18.57 10.23 31.67
C GLY A 81 17.14 10.21 32.23
N LYS A 82 16.79 11.29 32.93
CA LYS A 82 15.47 11.47 33.55
C LYS A 82 14.39 11.69 32.50
N ARG A 83 13.25 11.05 32.68
CA ARG A 83 12.07 11.17 31.81
C ARG A 83 11.00 11.98 32.52
N TYR A 84 10.25 12.72 31.74
CA TYR A 84 9.17 13.57 32.22
C TYR A 84 7.92 13.36 31.38
N PHE A 85 6.76 13.53 31.98
CA PHE A 85 5.53 13.72 31.24
C PHE A 85 5.58 15.06 30.54
N VAL A 86 5.22 15.12 29.29
CA VAL A 86 5.20 16.34 28.48
C VAL A 86 3.83 16.50 27.86
N GLN A 87 3.16 17.62 28.13
CA GLN A 87 1.92 17.98 27.43
C GLN A 87 2.20 18.27 25.95
N SER A 88 1.17 18.14 25.14
CA SER A 88 1.27 18.61 23.74
C SER A 88 1.56 20.13 23.70
N PRO A 89 2.48 20.57 22.82
CA PRO A 89 2.72 21.99 22.60
C PRO A 89 1.62 22.64 21.75
N PHE A 90 0.72 21.84 21.17
CA PHE A 90 -0.34 22.32 20.29
C PHE A 90 -1.68 22.41 20.98
N GLU A 91 -2.50 23.33 20.51
CA GLU A 91 -3.88 23.46 20.95
C GLU A 91 -4.78 22.47 20.23
N PHE A 92 -5.80 21.99 20.92
CA PHE A 92 -6.83 21.10 20.40
C PHE A 92 -8.18 21.77 20.38
N ILE A 93 -8.96 21.48 19.37
CA ILE A 93 -10.36 21.88 19.24
C ILE A 93 -11.26 20.67 19.04
N LYS A 94 -12.51 20.83 19.38
CA LYS A 94 -13.61 19.95 18.95
C LYS A 94 -14.08 20.45 17.59
N ALA A 95 -13.86 19.68 16.54
CA ALA A 95 -14.20 20.06 15.18
C ALA A 95 -15.39 19.29 14.64
N GLY A 96 -16.09 19.90 13.67
CA GLY A 96 -17.25 19.33 13.02
C GLY A 96 -18.45 19.09 13.93
N GLN A 97 -19.47 18.45 13.39
CA GLN A 97 -20.65 18.03 14.15
C GLN A 97 -20.36 16.80 15.02
N SER A 98 -19.41 15.97 14.60
CA SER A 98 -18.92 14.81 15.36
C SER A 98 -18.21 15.18 16.65
N GLY A 99 -17.73 16.43 16.78
CA GLY A 99 -16.96 16.89 17.92
C GLY A 99 -15.61 16.17 18.06
N ALA A 100 -15.01 15.74 16.97
CA ALA A 100 -13.72 15.06 16.95
C ALA A 100 -12.61 15.97 17.47
N ASP A 101 -11.72 15.40 18.31
CA ASP A 101 -10.52 16.11 18.74
C ASP A 101 -9.52 16.19 17.61
N ILE A 102 -9.06 17.40 17.32
CA ILE A 102 -8.01 17.63 16.31
C ILE A 102 -7.14 18.82 16.74
N CYS A 103 -5.85 18.70 16.48
CA CYS A 103 -4.90 19.80 16.66
C CYS A 103 -5.19 20.93 15.66
N THR A 104 -5.05 22.19 16.13
CA THR A 104 -5.29 23.39 15.33
C THR A 104 -4.41 23.53 14.10
N GLU A 105 -3.22 22.91 14.12
CA GLU A 105 -2.27 22.93 13.00
C GLU A 105 -2.78 22.20 11.73
N TRP A 106 -3.79 21.33 11.88
CA TRP A 106 -4.44 20.66 10.74
C TRP A 106 -5.51 21.56 10.11
N VAL A 107 -5.09 22.70 9.56
CA VAL A 107 -5.99 23.77 9.09
C VAL A 107 -7.02 23.35 8.05
N HIS A 108 -6.70 22.39 7.18
CA HIS A 108 -7.63 21.88 6.18
C HIS A 108 -8.36 20.61 6.65
N LEU A 109 -7.67 19.74 7.38
CA LEU A 109 -8.23 18.46 7.79
C LEU A 109 -9.38 18.63 8.80
N LYS A 110 -9.32 19.66 9.66
CA LYS A 110 -10.39 19.97 10.62
C LYS A 110 -11.74 20.27 9.98
N GLU A 111 -11.74 20.70 8.72
CA GLU A 111 -12.97 20.99 7.96
C GLU A 111 -13.63 19.70 7.43
N MET A 112 -12.91 18.58 7.45
CA MET A 112 -13.33 17.29 6.90
C MET A 112 -13.55 16.21 7.96
N VAL A 113 -13.51 16.57 9.23
CA VAL A 113 -13.56 15.57 10.34
C VAL A 113 -14.86 14.77 10.37
N ASP A 114 -15.96 15.33 9.87
CA ASP A 114 -17.25 14.65 9.83
C ASP A 114 -17.30 13.54 8.76
N ASP A 115 -16.42 13.60 7.77
CA ASP A 115 -16.24 12.58 6.75
C ASP A 115 -15.16 11.54 7.14
N MET A 116 -14.57 11.67 8.33
CA MET A 116 -13.45 10.84 8.78
C MET A 116 -13.84 9.88 9.90
N CYS A 117 -13.21 8.70 9.87
CA CYS A 117 -13.22 7.76 10.98
C CYS A 117 -11.84 7.72 11.63
N PHE A 118 -11.74 8.13 12.91
CA PHE A 118 -10.50 8.13 13.68
C PHE A 118 -10.32 6.80 14.43
N TYR A 119 -9.49 5.92 13.90
CA TYR A 119 -9.15 4.67 14.58
C TYR A 119 -7.90 4.84 15.45
N ARG A 120 -8.10 5.21 16.72
CA ARG A 120 -7.02 5.53 17.67
C ARG A 120 -6.34 4.30 18.28
N GLY A 121 -6.89 3.11 18.08
CA GLY A 121 -6.37 1.85 18.59
C GLY A 121 -5.35 1.14 17.70
N ALA A 122 -4.97 1.73 16.55
CA ALA A 122 -3.98 1.13 15.66
C ALA A 122 -2.60 1.11 16.33
N GLN A 123 -1.96 -0.05 16.32
CA GLN A 123 -0.64 -0.28 16.91
C GLN A 123 0.19 -1.21 16.05
N VAL A 124 1.48 -0.95 15.99
CA VAL A 124 2.49 -1.85 15.44
C VAL A 124 3.47 -2.30 16.53
N GLU A 125 4.09 -3.46 16.35
CA GLU A 125 4.95 -4.08 17.37
C GLU A 125 6.39 -3.56 17.37
N SER A 126 6.71 -2.55 16.59
CA SER A 126 8.08 -2.04 16.47
C SER A 126 8.14 -0.53 16.54
N VAL A 127 9.14 -0.02 17.28
CA VAL A 127 9.54 1.39 17.25
C VAL A 127 10.59 1.68 16.19
N ASN A 128 11.15 0.66 15.54
CA ASN A 128 12.05 0.82 14.41
C ASN A 128 11.25 1.20 13.17
N HIS A 129 11.51 2.37 12.61
CA HIS A 129 10.71 2.94 11.53
C HIS A 129 10.60 2.05 10.29
N PRO A 130 11.68 1.47 9.72
CA PRO A 130 11.56 0.56 8.60
C PRO A 130 10.63 -0.62 8.89
N THR A 131 10.79 -1.25 10.05
CA THR A 131 9.96 -2.37 10.51
C THR A 131 8.51 -1.94 10.72
N ALA A 132 8.28 -0.78 11.35
CA ALA A 132 6.94 -0.24 11.56
C ALA A 132 6.25 0.11 10.23
N CYS A 133 6.98 0.67 9.25
CA CYS A 133 6.45 1.00 7.94
C CYS A 133 5.89 -0.23 7.21
N TYR A 134 6.69 -1.29 7.04
CA TYR A 134 6.13 -2.46 6.36
C TYR A 134 5.12 -3.22 7.22
N HIS A 135 5.21 -3.17 8.57
CA HIS A 135 4.15 -3.72 9.41
C HIS A 135 2.79 -3.03 9.18
N VAL A 136 2.75 -1.70 9.11
CA VAL A 136 1.51 -0.95 8.78
C VAL A 136 1.02 -1.29 7.38
N ASN A 137 1.92 -1.46 6.40
CA ASN A 137 1.55 -1.72 5.01
C ASN A 137 1.14 -3.17 4.74
N THR A 138 1.67 -4.15 5.50
CA THR A 138 1.50 -5.59 5.19
C THR A 138 0.83 -6.39 6.30
N GLY A 139 0.72 -5.83 7.51
CA GLY A 139 0.24 -6.55 8.69
C GLY A 139 1.30 -7.42 9.37
N ASN A 140 2.55 -7.46 8.87
CA ASN A 140 3.61 -8.30 9.39
C ASN A 140 4.91 -7.51 9.61
N ARG A 141 5.47 -7.57 10.83
CA ARG A 141 6.71 -6.88 11.18
C ARG A 141 7.98 -7.47 10.53
N PHE A 142 7.91 -8.68 10.03
CA PHE A 142 9.05 -9.35 9.39
C PHE A 142 9.10 -9.12 7.87
N GLY A 143 8.06 -8.50 7.30
CA GLY A 143 7.89 -8.38 5.86
C GLY A 143 7.50 -9.71 5.21
N GLY A 144 7.51 -9.75 3.87
CA GLY A 144 7.19 -10.95 3.09
C GLY A 144 5.71 -11.18 2.82
N ASP A 145 4.82 -10.49 3.53
CA ASP A 145 3.38 -10.55 3.26
C ASP A 145 2.95 -9.50 2.22
N PRO A 146 1.79 -9.71 1.58
CA PRO A 146 1.28 -8.75 0.61
C PRO A 146 0.91 -7.42 1.26
N ALA A 147 1.27 -6.32 0.60
CA ALA A 147 0.84 -4.99 1.00
C ALA A 147 -0.67 -4.80 0.79
N VAL A 148 -1.25 -3.83 1.51
CA VAL A 148 -2.69 -3.53 1.43
C VAL A 148 -3.16 -3.28 -0.01
N GLY A 149 -2.37 -2.58 -0.84
CA GLY A 149 -2.69 -2.35 -2.24
C GLY A 149 -2.66 -3.64 -3.08
N SER A 150 -1.77 -4.57 -2.77
CA SER A 150 -1.72 -5.89 -3.40
C SER A 150 -2.98 -6.70 -3.07
N TRP A 151 -3.42 -6.69 -1.81
CA TRP A 151 -4.67 -7.32 -1.38
C TRP A 151 -5.90 -6.71 -2.04
N VAL A 152 -5.97 -5.38 -2.12
CA VAL A 152 -7.08 -4.68 -2.80
C VAL A 152 -7.13 -5.05 -4.28
N THR A 153 -5.99 -5.05 -4.95
CA THR A 153 -5.92 -5.40 -6.38
C THR A 153 -6.22 -6.88 -6.61
N TYR A 154 -5.75 -7.76 -5.72
CA TYR A 154 -6.05 -9.19 -5.78
C TYR A 154 -7.54 -9.47 -5.59
N GLY A 155 -8.17 -8.85 -4.60
CA GLY A 155 -9.58 -9.10 -4.26
C GLY A 155 -10.58 -8.42 -5.19
N LEU A 156 -10.27 -7.25 -5.74
CA LEU A 156 -11.21 -6.45 -6.52
C LEU A 156 -10.80 -6.28 -7.99
N GLY A 157 -9.56 -6.59 -8.35
CA GLY A 157 -9.02 -6.35 -9.67
C GLY A 157 -8.82 -4.86 -9.96
N SER A 158 -8.66 -4.52 -11.22
CA SER A 158 -8.54 -3.14 -11.72
C SER A 158 -9.50 -2.89 -12.88
N GLN A 159 -10.16 -1.74 -12.87
CA GLN A 159 -11.02 -1.32 -14.00
C GLN A 159 -10.19 -0.91 -15.21
N ASN A 160 -8.97 -0.43 -15.01
CA ASN A 160 -8.06 -0.06 -16.08
C ASN A 160 -7.04 -1.18 -16.30
N GLN A 161 -7.02 -1.72 -17.52
CA GLN A 161 -6.13 -2.80 -17.92
C GLN A 161 -4.82 -2.30 -18.58
N ASN A 162 -4.71 -0.98 -18.80
CA ASN A 162 -3.55 -0.34 -19.43
C ASN A 162 -2.60 0.30 -18.41
N LEU A 163 -3.04 0.41 -17.15
CA LEU A 163 -2.28 0.97 -16.04
C LEU A 163 -2.20 -0.04 -14.89
N PRO A 164 -1.17 0.04 -14.04
CA PRO A 164 -1.08 -0.78 -12.85
C PRO A 164 -2.29 -0.57 -11.94
N GLY A 165 -2.84 -1.64 -11.38
CA GLY A 165 -3.91 -1.56 -10.40
C GLY A 165 -3.47 -1.00 -9.06
N PHE A 166 -2.18 -1.16 -8.73
CA PHE A 166 -1.56 -0.62 -7.52
C PHE A 166 -0.36 0.25 -7.89
N VAL A 167 -0.53 1.56 -7.78
CA VAL A 167 0.50 2.57 -8.03
C VAL A 167 1.03 3.10 -6.71
N VAL A 168 2.35 3.29 -6.64
CA VAL A 168 3.05 3.83 -5.48
C VAL A 168 3.73 5.14 -5.87
N LEU A 169 3.48 6.20 -5.09
CA LEU A 169 4.06 7.52 -5.28
C LEU A 169 5.02 7.82 -4.10
N PRO A 170 6.24 7.30 -4.11
CA PRO A 170 7.17 7.54 -3.02
C PRO A 170 7.70 8.97 -3.10
N ARG A 171 7.80 9.65 -1.96
CA ARG A 171 8.42 10.98 -1.88
C ARG A 171 9.92 10.93 -2.17
N THR A 172 10.56 9.82 -1.80
CA THR A 172 11.99 9.56 -2.02
C THR A 172 12.17 8.26 -2.77
N SER A 173 13.31 8.10 -3.46
CA SER A 173 13.61 6.85 -4.17
C SER A 173 13.69 5.63 -3.26
N TYR A 174 14.03 5.84 -2.00
CA TYR A 174 14.19 4.77 -0.99
C TYR A 174 13.51 5.18 0.33
N PRO A 175 12.17 5.03 0.44
CA PRO A 175 11.48 5.23 1.70
C PRO A 175 11.91 4.18 2.72
N GLN A 176 11.71 4.46 4.00
CA GLN A 176 12.00 3.51 5.07
C GLN A 176 11.16 2.23 4.89
N GLY A 177 11.80 1.07 5.02
CA GLY A 177 11.18 -0.22 4.70
C GLY A 177 11.29 -0.63 3.23
N GLY A 178 11.66 0.31 2.32
CA GLY A 178 11.91 0.04 0.90
C GLY A 178 10.74 -0.63 0.20
N ALA A 179 11.05 -1.50 -0.77
CA ALA A 179 10.06 -2.20 -1.59
C ALA A 179 9.14 -3.16 -0.81
N ALA A 180 9.48 -3.52 0.43
CA ALA A 180 8.61 -4.32 1.28
C ALA A 180 7.25 -3.64 1.54
N ASN A 181 7.21 -2.30 1.53
CA ASN A 181 5.99 -1.53 1.74
C ASN A 181 4.92 -1.71 0.66
N TRP A 182 5.29 -2.20 -0.53
CA TRP A 182 4.38 -2.44 -1.65
C TRP A 182 4.59 -3.80 -2.31
N SER A 183 5.07 -4.74 -1.51
CA SER A 183 5.32 -6.11 -1.95
C SER A 183 4.02 -6.85 -2.26
N ASN A 184 4.07 -7.73 -3.27
CA ASN A 184 3.03 -8.73 -3.49
C ASN A 184 3.08 -9.88 -2.48
N GLY A 185 4.17 -9.99 -1.71
CA GLY A 185 4.39 -11.11 -0.79
C GLY A 185 4.30 -12.46 -1.50
N TYR A 186 3.43 -13.32 -1.01
CA TYR A 186 3.15 -14.64 -1.59
C TYR A 186 2.04 -14.62 -2.67
N LEU A 187 1.41 -13.49 -2.95
CA LEU A 187 0.51 -13.35 -4.08
C LEU A 187 1.29 -13.36 -5.40
N PRO A 188 0.64 -13.68 -6.52
CA PRO A 188 1.27 -13.59 -7.85
C PRO A 188 1.92 -12.21 -8.08
N ALA A 189 3.09 -12.20 -8.71
CA ALA A 189 3.94 -11.02 -8.82
C ALA A 189 3.29 -9.82 -9.55
N HIS A 190 2.26 -10.03 -10.34
CA HIS A 190 1.54 -8.96 -11.02
C HIS A 190 0.67 -8.09 -10.10
N PHE A 191 0.49 -8.49 -8.83
CA PHE A 191 -0.18 -7.68 -7.81
C PHE A 191 0.77 -6.77 -7.03
N GLN A 192 2.07 -6.83 -7.31
CA GLN A 192 3.03 -5.93 -6.69
C GLN A 192 2.78 -4.47 -7.08
N GLY A 193 2.98 -3.55 -6.12
CA GLY A 193 2.91 -2.13 -6.38
C GLY A 193 3.96 -1.65 -7.38
N THR A 194 3.54 -0.79 -8.29
CA THR A 194 4.41 -0.16 -9.30
C THR A 194 4.82 1.23 -8.80
N PRO A 195 6.07 1.43 -8.37
CA PRO A 195 6.52 2.74 -7.93
C PRO A 195 6.77 3.66 -9.13
N LEU A 196 6.25 4.88 -9.03
CA LEU A 196 6.61 5.97 -9.93
C LEU A 196 7.77 6.76 -9.33
N ARG A 197 8.67 7.24 -10.17
CA ARG A 197 9.83 8.00 -9.72
C ARG A 197 9.40 9.40 -9.25
N PRO A 198 9.91 9.89 -8.12
CA PRO A 198 9.58 11.21 -7.61
C PRO A 198 10.26 12.36 -8.40
N GLN A 199 11.26 12.03 -9.23
CA GLN A 199 12.02 12.99 -10.02
C GLN A 199 12.35 12.45 -11.41
N GLY A 200 12.38 13.32 -12.41
CA GLY A 200 12.58 12.96 -13.81
C GLY A 200 11.35 12.29 -14.41
N SER A 201 11.56 11.45 -15.44
CA SER A 201 10.44 10.67 -15.97
C SER A 201 9.85 9.75 -14.90
N PRO A 202 8.54 9.84 -14.62
CA PRO A 202 7.89 8.99 -13.60
C PRO A 202 8.07 7.50 -13.85
N ILE A 203 8.18 7.12 -15.09
CA ILE A 203 8.39 5.74 -15.55
C ILE A 203 9.60 5.75 -16.47
N LEU A 204 10.54 4.82 -16.22
CA LEU A 204 11.68 4.61 -17.10
C LEU A 204 11.22 4.02 -18.43
N ASP A 205 11.94 4.36 -19.50
CA ASP A 205 11.74 3.80 -20.84
C ASP A 205 10.28 3.92 -21.34
N LEU A 206 9.62 5.03 -20.98
CA LEU A 206 8.26 5.33 -21.40
C LEU A 206 8.15 5.46 -22.93
N ASN A 207 9.23 5.89 -23.58
CA ASN A 207 9.32 5.96 -25.04
C ASN A 207 10.15 4.79 -25.57
N PRO A 208 9.83 4.26 -26.77
CA PRO A 208 10.70 3.29 -27.43
C PRO A 208 12.10 3.86 -27.64
N PRO A 209 13.15 3.03 -27.64
CA PRO A 209 14.49 3.47 -27.99
C PRO A 209 14.52 4.10 -29.37
N GLU A 210 15.48 5.00 -29.59
CA GLU A 210 15.69 5.65 -30.87
C GLU A 210 15.84 4.61 -32.01
N GLY A 211 15.17 4.84 -33.15
CA GLY A 211 15.16 3.93 -34.29
C GLY A 211 14.25 2.69 -34.15
N VAL A 212 13.54 2.52 -33.02
CA VAL A 212 12.56 1.46 -32.86
C VAL A 212 11.16 2.00 -33.07
N THR A 213 10.53 1.59 -34.17
CA THR A 213 9.14 1.92 -34.42
C THR A 213 8.19 1.10 -33.52
N ARG A 214 6.99 1.61 -33.25
CA ARG A 214 5.97 0.90 -32.46
C ARG A 214 5.60 -0.47 -33.04
N ASN A 215 5.53 -0.58 -34.37
CA ASN A 215 5.27 -1.86 -35.04
C ASN A 215 6.38 -2.86 -34.80
N ARG A 216 7.64 -2.41 -34.86
CA ARG A 216 8.80 -3.27 -34.56
C ARG A 216 8.81 -3.70 -33.09
N GLN A 217 8.50 -2.77 -32.20
CA GLN A 217 8.38 -3.09 -30.77
C GLN A 217 7.29 -4.14 -30.51
N ARG A 218 6.10 -3.98 -31.12
CA ARG A 218 5.02 -4.98 -31.01
C ARG A 218 5.45 -6.33 -31.53
N ALA A 219 6.08 -6.40 -32.70
CA ALA A 219 6.57 -7.65 -33.27
C ALA A 219 7.61 -8.34 -32.36
N ASN A 220 8.51 -7.57 -31.73
CA ASN A 220 9.48 -8.09 -30.77
C ASN A 220 8.80 -8.67 -29.53
N LEU A 221 7.78 -7.99 -29.00
CA LEU A 221 7.00 -8.50 -27.84
C LEU A 221 6.21 -9.77 -28.20
N ASP A 222 5.62 -9.84 -29.38
CA ASP A 222 4.91 -11.04 -29.85
C ASP A 222 5.86 -12.24 -29.99
N LEU A 223 7.06 -12.01 -30.50
CA LEU A 223 8.09 -13.05 -30.55
C LEU A 223 8.52 -13.50 -29.14
N LEU A 224 8.77 -12.54 -28.25
CA LEU A 224 9.16 -12.82 -26.87
C LEU A 224 8.04 -13.59 -26.14
N ALA A 225 6.78 -13.20 -26.33
CA ALA A 225 5.63 -13.90 -25.75
C ALA A 225 5.56 -15.36 -26.23
N LYS A 226 5.79 -15.61 -27.53
CA LYS A 226 5.84 -16.98 -28.07
C LYS A 226 6.98 -17.81 -27.48
N LEU A 227 8.16 -17.23 -27.33
CA LEU A 227 9.32 -17.90 -26.72
C LEU A 227 9.07 -18.22 -25.24
N ASN A 228 8.59 -17.22 -24.49
CA ASN A 228 8.28 -17.37 -23.07
C ASN A 228 7.12 -18.34 -22.84
N GLY A 229 6.10 -18.36 -23.70
CA GLY A 229 5.00 -19.32 -23.64
C GLY A 229 5.47 -20.76 -23.81
N LYS A 230 6.40 -21.02 -24.73
CA LYS A 230 7.03 -22.37 -24.88
C LYS A 230 7.82 -22.74 -23.62
N HIS A 231 8.52 -21.77 -23.02
CA HIS A 231 9.31 -22.01 -21.82
C HIS A 231 8.39 -22.30 -20.61
N LEU A 232 7.27 -21.55 -20.49
CA LEU A 232 6.28 -21.72 -19.44
C LEU A 232 5.57 -23.08 -19.52
N ALA A 233 5.22 -23.54 -20.72
CA ALA A 233 4.53 -24.83 -20.94
C ALA A 233 5.27 -26.04 -20.36
N THR A 234 6.58 -25.92 -20.12
CA THR A 234 7.41 -26.97 -19.49
C THR A 234 7.63 -26.76 -18.00
N ARG A 235 6.99 -25.71 -17.39
CA ARG A 235 7.21 -25.29 -16.01
C ARG A 235 5.90 -24.82 -15.37
N GLU A 236 5.00 -25.78 -15.18
CA GLU A 236 3.71 -25.51 -14.53
C GLU A 236 3.88 -24.87 -13.14
N GLY A 237 3.00 -23.94 -12.79
CA GLY A 237 2.97 -23.27 -11.50
C GLY A 237 4.00 -22.14 -11.31
N ARG A 238 4.74 -21.73 -12.34
CA ARG A 238 5.71 -20.62 -12.28
C ARG A 238 5.03 -19.28 -12.54
N THR A 239 4.29 -18.79 -11.54
CA THR A 239 3.56 -17.50 -11.59
C THR A 239 4.48 -16.30 -11.82
N ASP A 240 5.77 -16.40 -11.46
CA ASP A 240 6.80 -15.41 -11.72
C ASP A 240 7.08 -15.20 -13.22
N LEU A 241 7.05 -16.28 -14.01
CA LEU A 241 7.19 -16.20 -15.47
C LEU A 241 5.96 -15.57 -16.13
N GLU A 242 4.77 -15.96 -15.69
CA GLU A 242 3.50 -15.39 -16.16
C GLU A 242 3.43 -13.89 -15.85
N ALA A 243 3.77 -13.51 -14.62
CA ALA A 243 3.82 -12.11 -14.20
C ALA A 243 4.82 -11.30 -15.02
N ARG A 244 5.97 -11.86 -15.36
CA ARG A 244 6.97 -11.22 -16.23
C ARG A 244 6.43 -10.95 -17.63
N MET A 245 5.73 -11.91 -18.20
CA MET A 245 5.08 -11.74 -19.51
C MET A 245 3.99 -10.67 -19.46
N ALA A 246 3.15 -10.70 -18.44
CA ALA A 246 2.12 -9.68 -18.20
C ALA A 246 2.72 -8.29 -17.99
N SER A 247 3.86 -8.19 -17.31
CA SER A 247 4.57 -6.92 -17.09
C SER A 247 5.08 -6.29 -18.38
N TYR A 248 5.57 -7.08 -19.32
CA TYR A 248 5.99 -6.56 -20.62
C TYR A 248 4.81 -6.01 -21.43
N GLU A 249 3.68 -6.69 -21.42
CA GLU A 249 2.45 -6.24 -22.09
C GLU A 249 1.89 -4.99 -21.43
N LEU A 250 1.91 -4.93 -20.11
CA LEU A 250 1.48 -3.75 -19.34
C LEU A 250 2.39 -2.56 -19.65
N ALA A 251 3.72 -2.74 -19.63
CA ALA A 251 4.68 -1.69 -19.96
C ALA A 251 4.44 -1.11 -21.38
N TYR A 252 4.18 -1.96 -22.35
CA TYR A 252 3.85 -1.53 -23.70
C TYR A 252 2.56 -0.71 -23.74
N ARG A 253 1.50 -1.15 -23.06
CA ARG A 253 0.24 -0.42 -22.97
C ARG A 253 0.40 0.92 -22.26
N MET A 254 1.19 0.94 -21.17
CA MET A 254 1.54 2.17 -20.46
C MET A 254 2.26 3.19 -21.34
N GLN A 255 3.15 2.76 -22.22
CA GLN A 255 3.81 3.65 -23.18
C GLN A 255 2.84 4.31 -24.16
N MET A 256 1.65 3.74 -24.34
CA MET A 256 0.61 4.31 -25.19
C MET A 256 -0.28 5.31 -24.44
N GLU A 257 -0.58 5.03 -23.18
CA GLU A 257 -1.61 5.77 -22.40
C GLU A 257 -1.00 6.86 -21.50
N VAL A 258 0.14 6.56 -20.86
CA VAL A 258 0.71 7.42 -19.82
C VAL A 258 1.15 8.80 -20.32
N PRO A 259 1.74 8.95 -21.53
CA PRO A 259 2.13 10.29 -21.99
C PRO A 259 0.99 11.31 -21.98
N GLY A 260 -0.23 10.88 -22.36
CA GLY A 260 -1.41 11.75 -22.34
C GLY A 260 -2.00 12.00 -20.96
N ILE A 261 -1.67 11.14 -19.97
CA ILE A 261 -2.17 11.28 -18.58
C ILE A 261 -1.24 12.18 -17.76
N LEU A 262 0.05 12.16 -18.07
CA LEU A 262 1.07 12.94 -17.36
C LEU A 262 1.33 14.32 -17.99
N ASP A 263 0.60 14.68 -19.03
CA ASP A 263 0.57 16.01 -19.61
C ASP A 263 -0.37 16.87 -18.75
N PHE A 264 0.22 17.72 -17.91
CA PHE A 264 -0.48 18.64 -17.00
C PHE A 264 -0.47 20.09 -17.50
N ASP A 265 -0.09 20.33 -18.77
CA ASP A 265 -0.09 21.66 -19.39
C ASP A 265 -1.49 22.13 -19.82
#